data_d3be91069c8929fec35d8417303337f2
#
_entry.id   d3be91069c8929fec35d8417303337f2
#
_cell.length_a   1.000
_cell.length_b   1.000
_cell.length_c   1.000
_cell.angle_alpha   90.00
_cell.angle_beta   90.00
_cell.angle_gamma   90.00
#
_symmetry.space_group_name_H-M   'P 1'
#
loop_
_entity.id
_entity.type
_entity.pdbx_description
1 polymer ?
#
loop_
_entity_poly.entity_id
_entity_poly.type
_entity_poly.pdbx_seq_one_letter_code
_entity_poly.pdbx_strand_id
1 'polypeptide(L)'
;MIAAYDKLIYFNEASKYTILRMRTDDPSVPEEARSQYTFRDRMLRFTAVGYGLPQTDSVKLEIEGDWKEGKYGLQLHVEHWHELVPPTTEGLLSYLSSGLLKGIGESTARSIVQRFGTDTLDVLEFHPEKLLEIRGITEQKLEEIKTCYAESRAMRDIMELLTPFQVTPVTAMKIYQHFGPACTDILRKSPFRLCEI
;
A
#
# COMPACT_ATOMS: atom_id res chain seq x y z
N MET A 1 12.73 2.27 -6.84
CA MET A 1 12.49 1.45 -8.07
C MET A 1 11.02 1.13 -8.23
N ILE A 2 10.57 0.87 -9.47
CA ILE A 2 9.17 0.44 -9.72
C ILE A 2 9.12 -1.07 -9.83
N ALA A 3 8.25 -1.70 -9.04
CA ALA A 3 8.06 -3.14 -9.06
C ALA A 3 6.59 -3.53 -8.93
N ALA A 4 6.26 -4.75 -9.32
CA ALA A 4 4.93 -5.32 -9.18
C ALA A 4 4.97 -6.58 -8.31
N TYR A 5 3.86 -6.87 -7.65
CA TYR A 5 3.67 -8.13 -6.93
C TYR A 5 3.80 -9.33 -7.88
N ASP A 6 4.47 -10.37 -7.45
CA ASP A 6 4.54 -11.65 -8.16
C ASP A 6 3.95 -12.77 -7.31
N LYS A 7 4.39 -12.90 -6.05
CA LYS A 7 3.91 -13.95 -5.15
C LYS A 7 4.08 -13.57 -3.68
N LEU A 8 3.10 -13.93 -2.86
CA LEU A 8 3.23 -13.91 -1.40
C LEU A 8 4.12 -15.07 -0.93
N ILE A 9 5.14 -14.75 -0.12
CA ILE A 9 6.00 -15.73 0.53
C ILE A 9 5.57 -15.91 1.99
N TYR A 10 5.37 -14.80 2.70
CA TYR A 10 4.95 -14.81 4.10
C TYR A 10 4.17 -13.56 4.44
N PHE A 11 3.18 -13.71 5.32
CA PHE A 11 2.40 -12.60 5.86
C PHE A 11 2.04 -12.87 7.32
N ASN A 12 2.26 -11.90 8.18
CA ASN A 12 1.80 -11.91 9.56
C ASN A 12 0.69 -10.89 9.75
N GLU A 13 -0.51 -11.35 10.07
CA GLU A 13 -1.69 -10.50 10.15
C GLU A 13 -1.62 -9.48 11.30
N ALA A 14 -1.05 -9.85 12.44
CA ALA A 14 -0.96 -9.00 13.61
C ALA A 14 0.04 -7.85 13.44
N SER A 15 1.21 -8.12 12.86
CA SER A 15 2.25 -7.12 12.64
C SER A 15 2.22 -6.50 11.26
N LYS A 16 1.40 -7.02 10.32
CA LYS A 16 1.42 -6.68 8.89
C LYS A 16 2.78 -6.90 8.21
N TYR A 17 3.68 -7.64 8.88
CA TYR A 17 4.97 -7.99 8.30
C TYR A 17 4.77 -8.89 7.09
N THR A 18 5.36 -8.50 5.97
CA THR A 18 5.10 -9.09 4.66
C THR A 18 6.42 -9.42 3.96
N ILE A 19 6.54 -10.61 3.42
CA ILE A 19 7.62 -11.02 2.53
C ILE A 19 6.98 -11.36 1.19
N LEU A 20 7.36 -10.62 0.16
CA LEU A 20 6.88 -10.79 -1.20
C LEU A 20 8.01 -11.18 -2.14
N ARG A 21 7.70 -11.98 -3.14
CA ARG A 21 8.46 -11.96 -4.38
C ARG A 21 7.87 -10.88 -5.27
N MET A 22 8.72 -9.99 -5.73
CA MET A 22 8.37 -8.89 -6.63
C MET A 22 9.03 -9.06 -7.99
N ARG A 23 8.48 -8.44 -9.00
CA ARG A 23 9.00 -8.41 -10.36
C ARG A 23 9.19 -6.98 -10.83
N THR A 24 10.28 -6.75 -11.57
CA THR A 24 10.64 -5.45 -12.12
C THR A 24 11.44 -5.60 -13.41
N ASP A 25 11.45 -4.57 -14.23
CA ASP A 25 12.36 -4.41 -15.35
C ASP A 25 13.56 -3.49 -15.02
N ASP A 26 13.61 -2.98 -13.78
CA ASP A 26 14.67 -2.10 -13.30
C ASP A 26 15.99 -2.86 -13.15
N PRO A 27 17.06 -2.48 -13.88
CA PRO A 27 18.34 -3.16 -13.81
C PRO A 27 19.11 -2.92 -12.51
N SER A 28 18.68 -1.98 -11.66
CA SER A 28 19.34 -1.66 -10.37
C SER A 28 19.24 -2.79 -9.34
N VAL A 29 18.44 -3.81 -9.59
CA VAL A 29 18.40 -5.01 -8.73
C VAL A 29 19.76 -5.70 -8.75
N PRO A 30 20.44 -5.87 -7.59
CA PRO A 30 21.71 -6.60 -7.51
C PRO A 30 21.62 -8.02 -8.07
N GLU A 31 22.67 -8.48 -8.72
CA GLU A 31 22.68 -9.84 -9.32
C GLU A 31 22.44 -10.93 -8.29
N GLU A 32 22.99 -10.77 -7.09
CA GLU A 32 22.87 -11.70 -5.97
C GLU A 32 21.45 -11.77 -5.40
N ALA A 33 20.65 -10.72 -5.62
CA ALA A 33 19.25 -10.66 -5.20
C ALA A 33 18.29 -11.26 -6.23
N ARG A 34 18.75 -11.48 -7.47
CA ARG A 34 17.91 -11.96 -8.56
C ARG A 34 17.57 -13.43 -8.40
N SER A 35 16.34 -13.78 -8.69
CA SER A 35 15.95 -15.21 -8.79
C SER A 35 16.77 -15.92 -9.86
N GLN A 36 17.28 -17.10 -9.51
CA GLN A 36 18.02 -17.96 -10.46
C GLN A 36 17.13 -18.55 -11.56
N TYR A 37 15.82 -18.47 -11.43
CA TYR A 37 14.87 -19.00 -12.42
C TYR A 37 14.62 -17.99 -13.52
N THR A 38 14.69 -18.43 -14.78
CA THR A 38 14.31 -17.63 -15.94
C THR A 38 12.82 -17.72 -16.16
N PHE A 39 12.17 -16.57 -16.21
CA PHE A 39 10.72 -16.45 -16.46
C PHE A 39 10.46 -16.01 -17.91
N ARG A 40 9.31 -16.39 -18.46
CA ARG A 40 8.94 -16.09 -19.86
C ARG A 40 8.81 -14.60 -20.16
N ASP A 41 8.44 -13.79 -19.16
CA ASP A 41 8.26 -12.34 -19.27
C ASP A 41 9.55 -11.53 -19.18
N ARG A 42 10.70 -12.21 -19.01
CA ARG A 42 12.04 -11.62 -18.90
C ARG A 42 12.21 -10.58 -17.78
N MET A 43 11.26 -10.51 -16.85
CA MET A 43 11.35 -9.59 -15.72
C MET A 43 12.26 -10.18 -14.63
N LEU A 44 13.02 -9.30 -13.97
CA LEU A 44 13.80 -9.69 -12.79
C LEU A 44 12.84 -9.96 -11.63
N ARG A 45 13.18 -10.95 -10.81
CA ARG A 45 12.46 -11.24 -9.57
C ARG A 45 13.42 -11.18 -8.40
N PHE A 46 12.94 -10.58 -7.32
CA PHE A 46 13.68 -10.44 -6.08
C PHE A 46 12.71 -10.56 -4.89
N THR A 47 13.29 -10.74 -3.71
CA THR A 47 12.52 -10.77 -2.46
C THR A 47 12.48 -9.37 -1.84
N ALA A 48 11.29 -8.89 -1.55
CA ALA A 48 11.04 -7.67 -0.80
C ALA A 48 10.43 -8.01 0.56
N VAL A 49 10.90 -7.33 1.58
CA VAL A 49 10.48 -7.49 2.97
C VAL A 49 10.05 -6.13 3.50
N GLY A 50 8.86 -6.04 4.07
CA GLY A 50 8.35 -4.77 4.57
C GLY A 50 7.07 -4.95 5.39
N TYR A 51 6.42 -3.85 5.70
CA TYR A 51 5.17 -3.84 6.45
C TYR A 51 4.06 -3.25 5.60
N GLY A 52 2.89 -3.91 5.61
CA GLY A 52 1.72 -3.45 4.87
C GLY A 52 1.85 -3.47 3.35
N LEU A 53 2.86 -4.16 2.80
CA LEU A 53 3.04 -4.25 1.35
C LEU A 53 1.80 -4.87 0.70
N PRO A 54 1.24 -4.23 -0.34
CA PRO A 54 0.07 -4.74 -1.05
C PRO A 54 0.33 -6.11 -1.69
N GLN A 55 -0.62 -7.03 -1.54
CA GLN A 55 -0.55 -8.40 -2.03
C GLN A 55 -1.37 -8.56 -3.32
N THR A 56 -1.24 -7.61 -4.24
CA THR A 56 -1.98 -7.60 -5.49
C THR A 56 -1.09 -7.16 -6.66
N ASP A 57 -1.29 -7.76 -7.82
CA ASP A 57 -0.63 -7.38 -9.07
C ASP A 57 -1.39 -6.28 -9.85
N SER A 58 -2.52 -5.83 -9.31
CA SER A 58 -3.38 -4.80 -9.92
C SER A 58 -2.73 -3.41 -9.92
N VAL A 59 -1.72 -3.19 -9.08
CA VAL A 59 -0.98 -1.93 -9.00
C VAL A 59 0.51 -2.18 -9.04
N LYS A 60 1.26 -1.23 -9.60
CA LYS A 60 2.71 -1.17 -9.44
C LYS A 60 3.03 -0.37 -8.18
N LEU A 61 4.14 -0.70 -7.56
CA LEU A 61 4.65 0.02 -6.41
C LEU A 61 5.93 0.74 -6.80
N GLU A 62 6.04 1.99 -6.43
CA GLU A 62 7.33 2.65 -6.29
C GLU A 62 7.84 2.30 -4.89
N ILE A 63 9.00 1.66 -4.81
CA ILE A 63 9.56 1.15 -3.56
C ILE A 63 10.99 1.67 -3.37
N GLU A 64 11.30 2.03 -2.13
CA GLU A 64 12.61 2.46 -1.67
C GLU A 64 13.01 1.68 -0.43
N GLY A 65 14.29 1.40 -0.27
CA GLY A 65 14.81 0.66 0.87
C GLY A 65 16.22 0.16 0.64
N ASP A 66 16.73 -0.57 1.61
CA ASP A 66 18.08 -1.10 1.65
C ASP A 66 18.14 -2.59 1.30
N TRP A 67 19.16 -2.97 0.53
CA TRP A 67 19.49 -4.36 0.31
C TRP A 67 20.23 -4.93 1.51
N LYS A 68 19.67 -5.96 2.17
CA LYS A 68 20.24 -6.59 3.35
C LYS A 68 20.26 -8.11 3.17
N GLU A 69 21.33 -8.73 3.70
CA GLU A 69 21.44 -10.18 3.70
C GLU A 69 20.40 -10.78 4.64
N GLY A 70 19.63 -11.72 4.14
CA GLY A 70 18.60 -12.44 4.88
C GLY A 70 18.86 -13.95 4.90
N LYS A 71 18.00 -14.70 5.57
CA LYS A 71 18.11 -16.16 5.67
C LYS A 71 18.21 -16.88 4.30
N TYR A 72 17.64 -16.28 3.25
CA TYR A 72 17.51 -16.88 1.92
C TYR A 72 18.19 -16.04 0.83
N GLY A 73 19.23 -15.27 1.18
CA GLY A 73 19.99 -14.42 0.29
C GLY A 73 19.63 -12.93 0.43
N LEU A 74 20.12 -12.13 -0.49
CA LEU A 74 19.97 -10.68 -0.48
C LEU A 74 18.51 -10.29 -0.75
N GLN A 75 17.94 -9.45 0.13
CA GLN A 75 16.54 -9.02 0.13
C GLN A 75 16.45 -7.50 0.21
N LEU A 76 15.46 -6.91 -0.46
CA LEU A 76 15.15 -5.51 -0.31
C LEU A 76 14.30 -5.30 0.95
N HIS A 77 14.85 -4.65 1.96
CA HIS A 77 14.10 -4.17 3.10
C HIS A 77 13.44 -2.83 2.75
N VAL A 78 12.15 -2.90 2.42
CA VAL A 78 11.36 -1.76 1.98
C VAL A 78 11.09 -0.85 3.17
N GLU A 79 11.51 0.40 3.05
CA GLU A 79 11.31 1.47 4.03
C GLU A 79 10.14 2.36 3.62
N HIS A 80 10.07 2.67 2.32
CA HIS A 80 9.00 3.46 1.71
C HIS A 80 8.41 2.74 0.52
N TRP A 81 7.12 2.91 0.33
CA TRP A 81 6.44 2.46 -0.87
C TRP A 81 5.20 3.31 -1.18
N HIS A 82 4.95 3.51 -2.46
CA HIS A 82 3.77 4.18 -2.97
C HIS A 82 3.10 3.36 -4.05
N GLU A 83 1.79 3.34 -4.05
CA GLU A 83 1.02 2.73 -5.12
C GLU A 83 1.02 3.66 -6.34
N LEU A 84 1.51 3.16 -7.45
CA LEU A 84 1.43 3.86 -8.73
C LEU A 84 0.09 3.52 -9.39
N VAL A 85 -0.92 4.31 -9.09
CA VAL A 85 -2.22 4.22 -9.75
C VAL A 85 -2.13 5.04 -11.05
N PRO A 86 -2.20 4.40 -12.22
CA PRO A 86 -2.23 5.16 -13.46
C PRO A 86 -3.43 6.11 -13.46
N PRO A 87 -3.28 7.38 -13.87
CA PRO A 87 -4.37 8.35 -13.95
C PRO A 87 -5.28 8.08 -15.15
N THR A 88 -5.61 6.81 -15.37
CA THR A 88 -6.50 6.32 -16.42
C THR A 88 -7.68 5.60 -15.79
N THR A 89 -8.79 5.57 -16.49
CA THR A 89 -9.99 4.84 -16.02
C THR A 89 -9.74 3.37 -15.79
N GLU A 90 -8.89 2.74 -16.61
CA GLU A 90 -8.50 1.33 -16.46
C GLU A 90 -7.62 1.11 -15.21
N GLY A 91 -6.66 2.01 -14.96
CA GLY A 91 -5.80 1.97 -13.79
C GLY A 91 -6.58 2.17 -12.50
N LEU A 92 -7.51 3.13 -12.48
CA LEU A 92 -8.41 3.38 -11.35
C LEU A 92 -9.35 2.20 -11.10
N LEU A 93 -9.91 1.61 -12.16
CA LEU A 93 -10.73 0.41 -12.04
C LEU A 93 -9.95 -0.76 -11.44
N SER A 94 -8.74 -1.00 -11.93
CA SER A 94 -7.85 -2.05 -11.42
C SER A 94 -7.51 -1.82 -9.95
N TYR A 95 -7.17 -0.59 -9.57
CA TYR A 95 -6.90 -0.19 -8.19
C TYR A 95 -8.09 -0.43 -7.27
N LEU A 96 -9.28 0.08 -7.62
CA LEU A 96 -10.46 -0.06 -6.78
C LEU A 96 -10.93 -1.52 -6.64
N SER A 97 -10.76 -2.34 -7.69
CA SER A 97 -11.14 -3.76 -7.67
C SER A 97 -10.08 -4.70 -7.11
N SER A 98 -8.90 -4.18 -6.77
CA SER A 98 -7.74 -4.97 -6.29
C SER A 98 -7.96 -5.67 -4.95
N GLY A 99 -9.02 -5.32 -4.21
CA GLY A 99 -9.26 -5.79 -2.84
C GLY A 99 -8.53 -5.01 -1.75
N LEU A 100 -7.74 -4.00 -2.12
CA LEU A 100 -7.09 -3.09 -1.16
C LEU A 100 -8.11 -2.26 -0.38
N LEU A 101 -9.20 -1.88 -1.03
CA LEU A 101 -10.30 -1.14 -0.42
C LEU A 101 -11.47 -2.07 -0.11
N LYS A 102 -11.65 -2.42 1.16
CA LYS A 102 -12.79 -3.22 1.60
C LYS A 102 -14.10 -2.49 1.28
N GLY A 103 -15.12 -3.25 0.87
CA GLY A 103 -16.42 -2.68 0.50
C GLY A 103 -16.54 -2.29 -0.98
N ILE A 104 -15.46 -2.26 -1.76
CA ILE A 104 -15.49 -2.01 -3.20
C ILE A 104 -15.15 -3.30 -3.94
N GLY A 105 -16.16 -3.94 -4.49
CA GLY A 105 -15.99 -5.06 -5.44
C GLY A 105 -15.91 -4.55 -6.89
N GLU A 106 -15.59 -5.44 -7.83
CA GLU A 106 -15.39 -5.09 -9.25
C GLU A 106 -16.60 -4.32 -9.86
N SER A 107 -17.82 -4.77 -9.58
CA SER A 107 -19.03 -4.09 -10.07
C SER A 107 -19.19 -2.68 -9.52
N THR A 108 -18.89 -2.50 -8.21
CA THR A 108 -18.93 -1.18 -7.55
C THR A 108 -17.83 -0.28 -8.08
N ALA A 109 -16.60 -0.81 -8.22
CA ALA A 109 -15.46 -0.09 -8.78
C ALA A 109 -15.77 0.43 -10.19
N ARG A 110 -16.35 -0.43 -11.04
CA ARG A 110 -16.76 -0.06 -12.40
C ARG A 110 -17.77 1.09 -12.40
N SER A 111 -18.78 1.03 -11.53
CA SER A 111 -19.79 2.09 -11.42
C SER A 111 -19.20 3.41 -10.92
N ILE A 112 -18.27 3.35 -9.97
CA ILE A 112 -17.56 4.53 -9.44
C ILE A 112 -16.74 5.19 -10.56
N VAL A 113 -15.87 4.42 -11.23
CA VAL A 113 -15.00 4.94 -12.29
C VAL A 113 -15.82 5.43 -13.50
N GLN A 114 -16.92 4.76 -13.84
CA GLN A 114 -17.81 5.22 -14.90
C GLN A 114 -18.48 6.56 -14.56
N ARG A 115 -18.77 6.81 -13.30
CA ARG A 115 -19.44 8.04 -12.84
C ARG A 115 -18.47 9.21 -12.68
N PHE A 116 -17.27 8.96 -12.13
CA PHE A 116 -16.33 10.00 -11.73
C PHE A 116 -15.06 10.05 -12.60
N GLY A 117 -14.81 9.04 -13.45
CA GLY A 117 -13.65 9.02 -14.34
C GLY A 117 -12.33 9.16 -13.56
N THR A 118 -11.49 10.07 -14.03
CA THR A 118 -10.18 10.38 -13.42
C THR A 118 -10.28 11.06 -12.06
N ASP A 119 -11.41 11.68 -11.74
CA ASP A 119 -11.64 12.38 -10.46
C ASP A 119 -12.00 11.42 -9.32
N THR A 120 -12.00 10.12 -9.59
CA THR A 120 -12.40 9.08 -8.63
C THR A 120 -11.63 9.15 -7.31
N LEU A 121 -10.31 9.36 -7.34
CA LEU A 121 -9.51 9.44 -6.11
C LEU A 121 -9.81 10.73 -5.34
N ASP A 122 -9.99 11.85 -6.02
CA ASP A 122 -10.39 13.12 -5.40
C ASP A 122 -11.76 13.02 -4.73
N VAL A 123 -12.69 12.29 -5.36
CA VAL A 123 -14.01 12.02 -4.78
C VAL A 123 -13.88 11.16 -3.51
N LEU A 124 -13.09 10.10 -3.55
CA LEU A 124 -12.86 9.25 -2.37
C LEU A 124 -12.23 10.02 -1.21
N GLU A 125 -11.33 10.95 -1.51
CA GLU A 125 -10.57 11.70 -0.52
C GLU A 125 -11.33 12.90 0.05
N PHE A 126 -11.92 13.72 -0.82
CA PHE A 126 -12.48 15.01 -0.44
C PHE A 126 -14.01 15.08 -0.44
N HIS A 127 -14.66 14.19 -1.19
CA HIS A 127 -16.11 14.21 -1.41
C HIS A 127 -16.73 12.81 -1.38
N PRO A 128 -16.42 11.97 -0.36
CA PRO A 128 -16.86 10.57 -0.33
C PRO A 128 -18.39 10.43 -0.30
N GLU A 129 -19.13 11.45 0.15
CA GLU A 129 -20.60 11.49 0.14
C GLU A 129 -21.20 11.34 -1.28
N LYS A 130 -20.46 11.75 -2.32
CA LYS A 130 -20.88 11.59 -3.71
C LYS A 130 -21.00 10.13 -4.13
N LEU A 131 -20.33 9.23 -3.42
CA LEU A 131 -20.46 7.78 -3.68
C LEU A 131 -21.88 7.26 -3.45
N LEU A 132 -22.71 7.97 -2.64
CA LEU A 132 -24.11 7.62 -2.45
C LEU A 132 -24.95 7.78 -3.74
N GLU A 133 -24.44 8.51 -4.74
CA GLU A 133 -25.08 8.58 -6.06
C GLU A 133 -25.00 7.25 -6.83
N ILE A 134 -24.09 6.34 -6.39
CA ILE A 134 -23.86 5.05 -7.04
C ILE A 134 -24.87 4.04 -6.49
N ARG A 135 -25.61 3.41 -7.40
CA ARG A 135 -26.56 2.36 -7.02
C ARG A 135 -25.85 1.21 -6.29
N GLY A 136 -26.33 0.88 -5.10
CA GLY A 136 -25.76 -0.20 -4.27
C GLY A 136 -24.70 0.23 -3.28
N ILE A 137 -24.40 1.53 -3.20
CA ILE A 137 -23.65 2.11 -2.09
C ILE A 137 -24.64 2.69 -1.10
N THR A 138 -24.74 2.06 0.07
CA THR A 138 -25.54 2.53 1.21
C THR A 138 -24.68 3.40 2.12
N GLU A 139 -25.28 4.13 3.05
CA GLU A 139 -24.55 4.90 4.06
C GLU A 139 -23.60 4.02 4.87
N GLN A 140 -24.03 2.81 5.26
CA GLN A 140 -23.17 1.86 5.96
C GLN A 140 -21.94 1.48 5.12
N LYS A 141 -22.14 1.18 3.86
CA LYS A 141 -21.06 0.82 2.94
C LYS A 141 -20.13 2.00 2.66
N LEU A 142 -20.67 3.22 2.60
CA LEU A 142 -19.89 4.44 2.50
C LEU A 142 -18.95 4.59 3.70
N GLU A 143 -19.45 4.38 4.93
CA GLU A 143 -18.62 4.47 6.14
C GLU A 143 -17.53 3.39 6.17
N GLU A 144 -17.82 2.17 5.71
CA GLU A 144 -16.80 1.12 5.56
C GLU A 144 -15.70 1.52 4.57
N ILE A 145 -16.07 2.08 3.42
CA ILE A 145 -15.13 2.56 2.39
C ILE A 145 -14.28 3.71 2.94
N LYS A 146 -14.89 4.70 3.56
CA LYS A 146 -14.19 5.85 4.18
C LYS A 146 -13.19 5.41 5.22
N THR A 147 -13.60 4.51 6.11
CA THR A 147 -12.72 3.98 7.17
C THR A 147 -11.53 3.26 6.57
N CYS A 148 -11.76 2.35 5.64
CA CYS A 148 -10.69 1.58 5.00
C CYS A 148 -9.71 2.48 4.21
N TYR A 149 -10.22 3.48 3.49
CA TYR A 149 -9.39 4.42 2.75
C TYR A 149 -8.55 5.29 3.70
N ALA A 150 -9.16 5.81 4.77
CA ALA A 150 -8.47 6.60 5.79
C ALA A 150 -7.39 5.80 6.52
N GLU A 151 -7.66 4.53 6.86
CA GLU A 151 -6.69 3.64 7.47
C GLU A 151 -5.48 3.37 6.58
N SER A 152 -5.71 3.07 5.30
CA SER A 152 -4.64 2.85 4.31
C SER A 152 -3.77 4.08 4.13
N ARG A 153 -4.38 5.26 4.07
CA ARG A 153 -3.68 6.53 3.93
C ARG A 153 -2.88 6.86 5.19
N ALA A 154 -3.51 6.82 6.36
CA ALA A 154 -2.85 7.15 7.61
C ALA A 154 -1.64 6.25 7.90
N MET A 155 -1.67 4.99 7.51
CA MET A 155 -0.52 4.10 7.64
C MET A 155 0.64 4.54 6.73
N ARG A 156 0.37 4.95 5.49
CA ARG A 156 1.41 5.48 4.59
C ARG A 156 1.99 6.78 5.15
N ASP A 157 1.13 7.72 5.54
CA ASP A 157 1.53 9.03 6.06
C ASP A 157 2.41 8.92 7.32
N ILE A 158 2.08 7.99 8.23
CA ILE A 158 2.89 7.79 9.45
C ILE A 158 4.23 7.14 9.14
N MET A 159 4.30 6.20 8.20
CA MET A 159 5.54 5.60 7.75
C MET A 159 6.45 6.67 7.12
N GLU A 160 5.93 7.49 6.22
CA GLU A 160 6.65 8.59 5.60
C GLU A 160 7.15 9.60 6.64
N LEU A 161 6.29 10.00 7.59
CA LEU A 161 6.64 10.95 8.64
C LEU A 161 7.76 10.43 9.56
N LEU A 162 7.78 9.15 9.88
CA LEU A 162 8.66 8.58 10.90
C LEU A 162 9.97 8.02 10.35
N THR A 163 10.06 7.76 9.05
CA THR A 163 11.28 7.22 8.43
C THR A 163 12.52 8.09 8.63
N PRO A 164 12.50 9.44 8.51
CA PRO A 164 13.67 10.27 8.74
C PRO A 164 14.24 10.14 10.16
N PHE A 165 13.41 9.67 11.11
CA PHE A 165 13.79 9.48 12.51
C PHE A 165 14.23 8.05 12.83
N GLN A 166 14.41 7.22 11.81
CA GLN A 166 14.81 5.80 11.94
C GLN A 166 13.88 4.99 12.85
N VAL A 167 12.61 5.39 12.94
CA VAL A 167 11.58 4.65 13.68
C VAL A 167 11.22 3.41 12.88
N THR A 168 11.29 2.25 13.54
CA THR A 168 10.99 1.00 12.86
C THR A 168 9.51 0.91 12.48
N PRO A 169 9.16 0.22 11.38
CA PRO A 169 7.77 0.01 10.98
C PRO A 169 6.91 -0.65 12.07
N VAL A 170 7.50 -1.50 12.91
CA VAL A 170 6.81 -2.08 14.07
C VAL A 170 6.37 -1.00 15.05
N THR A 171 7.24 -0.03 15.31
CA THR A 171 6.92 1.09 16.18
C THR A 171 5.87 2.01 15.55
N ALA A 172 5.98 2.29 14.24
CA ALA A 172 4.95 3.04 13.51
C ALA A 172 3.57 2.37 13.58
N MET A 173 3.53 1.04 13.48
CA MET A 173 2.30 0.26 13.66
C MET A 173 1.71 0.42 15.08
N LYS A 174 2.54 0.35 16.12
CA LYS A 174 2.09 0.55 17.51
C LYS A 174 1.53 1.95 17.70
N ILE A 175 2.19 2.97 17.15
CA ILE A 175 1.74 4.35 17.17
C ILE A 175 0.35 4.46 16.51
N TYR A 176 0.19 3.85 15.34
CA TYR A 176 -1.09 3.83 14.64
C TYR A 176 -2.18 3.12 15.46
N GLN A 177 -1.86 1.97 16.06
CA GLN A 177 -2.80 1.22 16.90
C GLN A 177 -3.24 2.02 18.13
N HIS A 178 -2.35 2.87 18.68
CA HIS A 178 -2.64 3.66 19.88
C HIS A 178 -3.43 4.95 19.56
N PHE A 179 -3.04 5.69 18.52
CA PHE A 179 -3.61 7.00 18.18
C PHE A 179 -4.64 6.96 17.05
N GLY A 180 -4.75 5.85 16.32
CA GLY A 180 -5.67 5.69 15.20
C GLY A 180 -5.34 6.57 13.99
N PRO A 181 -6.32 6.84 13.10
CA PRO A 181 -6.13 7.61 11.87
C PRO A 181 -5.61 9.05 12.07
N ALA A 182 -5.84 9.63 13.25
CA ALA A 182 -5.36 10.99 13.58
C ALA A 182 -3.89 11.03 14.05
N CYS A 183 -3.18 9.89 14.04
CA CYS A 183 -1.82 9.77 14.55
C CYS A 183 -0.84 10.79 13.94
N THR A 184 -0.91 11.04 12.64
CA THR A 184 -0.04 11.97 11.92
C THR A 184 -0.20 13.41 12.43
N ASP A 185 -1.44 13.86 12.61
CA ASP A 185 -1.72 15.20 13.14
C ASP A 185 -1.29 15.35 14.61
N ILE A 186 -1.50 14.29 15.40
CA ILE A 186 -1.09 14.26 16.80
C ILE A 186 0.44 14.36 16.90
N LEU A 187 1.17 13.61 16.10
CA LEU A 187 2.63 13.62 16.11
C LEU A 187 3.23 14.93 15.64
N ARG A 188 2.64 15.56 14.63
CA ARG A 188 3.07 16.89 14.15
C ARG A 188 2.86 17.98 15.20
N LYS A 189 1.76 17.92 15.95
CA LYS A 189 1.41 18.94 16.98
C LYS A 189 2.09 18.66 18.32
N SER A 190 2.28 17.41 18.68
CA SER A 190 2.74 17.00 20.02
C SER A 190 3.56 15.70 19.97
N PRO A 191 4.80 15.76 19.44
CA PRO A 191 5.65 14.57 19.26
C PRO A 191 6.00 13.88 20.59
N PHE A 192 5.96 14.60 21.72
CA PHE A 192 6.20 14.04 23.04
C PHE A 192 5.16 13.00 23.50
N ARG A 193 4.02 12.94 22.85
CA ARG A 193 3.02 11.90 23.12
C ARG A 193 3.48 10.49 22.74
N LEU A 194 4.55 10.37 21.98
CA LEU A 194 5.22 9.08 21.74
C LEU A 194 5.72 8.40 23.02
N CYS A 195 5.94 9.17 24.10
CA CYS A 195 6.32 8.61 25.39
C CYS A 195 5.16 7.89 26.11
N GLU A 196 3.95 7.94 25.56
CA GLU A 196 2.76 7.23 26.09
C GLU A 196 2.69 5.77 25.59
N ILE A 197 3.58 5.36 24.67
CA ILE A 197 3.59 4.03 24.00
C ILE A 197 4.80 3.20 24.49
#